data_18c536082af0ff9f047b9ab60684d989
#
_entry.id   18c536082af0ff9f047b9ab60684d989
#
_cell.length_a   1.000
_cell.length_b   1.000
_cell.length_c   1.000
_cell.angle_alpha   90.00
_cell.angle_beta   90.00
_cell.angle_gamma   90.00
#
_symmetry.space_group_name_H-M   'P 1'
#
loop_
_entity.id
_entity.type
_entity.pdbx_description
1 polymer ?
#
loop_
_entity_poly.entity_id
_entity_poly.type
_entity_poly.pdbx_seq_one_letter_code
_entity_poly.pdbx_strand_id
1 'polypeptide(L)'
;MPASLVVQKFGGSSLADADRIRSVARRIARERAKGAELVAVVSAMGDTTDELLALAEAITDEPDSRELDVLLATGEHQSATLVSMALHAIGVPAISLTGAQAGITTDGRHGRARIAGVEPRRIRAELDAGKVVIVAGFQGVSQAASQDGETTSETTTLGRGGSDTTAVALAARLGAARCQIFTDVRGIYTADPRFVAGARQLSVIGYEEMLELAHQGAQVMQTRAVELGWVNDVIIEVLSSFEDAPGTLIAEDPLVEQRNKVRGLAHDRNVAKVTLVEVPDRPGVARSVFEPLADAGIIVDTIVQNVGHGGATDLSFTLARADLAKAKRILEPIARELGFRELTTDSAIAKVSIVGAGIQNAPGYAARMFGALADAAINIEMISTSEIRITCLIAEDQLEAAVRALHAAFELERPDELGEGTGAVGAAS
;
A
#
# COMPACT_ATOMS: atom_id res chain seq x y z
N MET A 1 28.02 -4.13 21.64
CA MET A 1 27.48 -4.42 20.31
C MET A 1 27.31 -3.07 19.61
N PRO A 2 27.52 -2.94 18.29
CA PRO A 2 27.19 -1.69 17.62
C PRO A 2 25.72 -1.35 17.86
N ALA A 3 25.42 -0.06 17.96
CA ALA A 3 24.05 0.41 18.14
C ALA A 3 23.18 -0.09 16.97
N SER A 4 22.04 -0.67 17.26
CA SER A 4 21.10 -1.14 16.22
C SER A 4 20.42 0.07 15.60
N LEU A 5 20.54 0.26 14.27
CA LEU A 5 19.83 1.30 13.57
C LEU A 5 18.38 0.87 13.32
N VAL A 6 17.43 1.74 13.66
CA VAL A 6 16.00 1.54 13.44
C VAL A 6 15.45 2.72 12.63
N VAL A 7 14.69 2.44 11.59
CA VAL A 7 13.91 3.44 10.87
C VAL A 7 12.47 3.36 11.36
N GLN A 8 11.91 4.50 11.76
CA GLN A 8 10.51 4.62 12.23
C GLN A 8 9.74 5.53 11.27
N LYS A 9 8.55 5.15 10.84
CA LYS A 9 7.67 6.03 10.07
C LYS A 9 6.42 6.36 10.87
N PHE A 10 6.04 7.62 10.88
CA PHE A 10 4.82 8.11 11.52
C PHE A 10 3.87 8.72 10.49
N GLY A 11 2.65 8.15 10.39
CA GLY A 11 1.60 8.64 9.48
C GLY A 11 0.96 9.94 9.95
N GLY A 12 0.14 10.57 9.09
CA GLY A 12 -0.53 11.83 9.38
C GLY A 12 -1.40 11.78 10.63
N SER A 13 -2.15 10.71 10.82
CA SER A 13 -2.96 10.49 12.03
C SER A 13 -2.15 10.47 13.33
N SER A 14 -0.88 10.05 13.26
CA SER A 14 0.05 10.05 14.40
C SER A 14 0.59 11.44 14.74
N LEU A 15 0.42 12.41 13.85
CA LEU A 15 0.99 13.76 13.91
C LEU A 15 -0.08 14.87 13.83
N ALA A 16 -1.36 14.51 13.95
CA ALA A 16 -2.48 15.40 13.64
C ALA A 16 -2.54 16.67 14.51
N ASP A 17 -1.94 16.65 15.70
CA ASP A 17 -1.94 17.77 16.64
C ASP A 17 -0.66 17.80 17.50
N ALA A 18 -0.49 18.86 18.29
CA ALA A 18 0.68 19.06 19.14
C ALA A 18 0.86 17.97 20.20
N ASP A 19 -0.23 17.38 20.73
CA ASP A 19 -0.15 16.35 21.76
C ASP A 19 0.31 15.02 21.15
N ARG A 20 -0.14 14.71 19.95
CA ARG A 20 0.33 13.56 19.15
C ARG A 20 1.80 13.71 18.78
N ILE A 21 2.24 14.88 18.34
CA ILE A 21 3.65 15.17 18.05
C ILE A 21 4.51 14.96 19.32
N ARG A 22 4.07 15.44 20.49
CA ARG A 22 4.76 15.19 21.79
C ARG A 22 4.80 13.70 22.12
N SER A 23 3.76 12.94 21.80
CA SER A 23 3.70 11.49 22.03
C SER A 23 4.67 10.75 21.11
N VAL A 24 4.77 11.13 19.84
CA VAL A 24 5.76 10.62 18.89
C VAL A 24 7.18 10.92 19.39
N ALA A 25 7.46 12.17 19.80
CA ALA A 25 8.78 12.53 20.33
C ALA A 25 9.16 11.70 21.56
N ARG A 26 8.22 11.44 22.50
CA ARG A 26 8.46 10.55 23.65
C ARG A 26 8.72 9.09 23.24
N ARG A 27 8.03 8.58 22.21
CA ARG A 27 8.25 7.23 21.67
C ARG A 27 9.64 7.10 21.06
N ILE A 28 10.06 8.06 20.24
CA ILE A 28 11.41 8.15 19.66
C ILE A 28 12.46 8.20 20.78
N ALA A 29 12.27 9.04 21.78
CA ALA A 29 13.18 9.16 22.93
C ALA A 29 13.32 7.86 23.71
N ARG A 30 12.22 7.11 23.91
CA ARG A 30 12.25 5.78 24.57
C ARG A 30 13.05 4.75 23.79
N GLU A 31 12.92 4.73 22.46
CA GLU A 31 13.67 3.78 21.62
C GLU A 31 15.16 4.13 21.62
N ARG A 32 15.49 5.42 21.52
CA ARG A 32 16.88 5.90 21.64
C ARG A 32 17.49 5.53 22.99
N ALA A 33 16.73 5.63 24.07
CA ALA A 33 17.23 5.28 25.43
C ALA A 33 17.59 3.80 25.56
N LYS A 34 17.11 2.92 24.67
CA LYS A 34 17.53 1.52 24.57
C LYS A 34 18.86 1.33 23.84
N GLY A 35 19.49 2.43 23.36
CA GLY A 35 20.76 2.42 22.66
C GLY A 35 20.65 2.33 21.13
N ALA A 36 19.46 2.49 20.54
CA ALA A 36 19.29 2.48 19.10
C ALA A 36 19.69 3.82 18.45
N GLU A 37 20.30 3.77 17.26
CA GLU A 37 20.35 4.89 16.34
C GLU A 37 19.00 5.01 15.62
N LEU A 38 18.49 6.23 15.44
CA LEU A 38 17.14 6.44 14.95
C LEU A 38 17.04 7.41 13.79
N VAL A 39 16.36 6.95 12.75
CA VAL A 39 15.84 7.79 11.66
C VAL A 39 14.32 7.72 11.72
N ALA A 40 13.65 8.87 11.84
CA ALA A 40 12.20 8.94 11.81
C ALA A 40 11.73 9.62 10.52
N VAL A 41 10.88 8.94 9.76
CA VAL A 41 10.21 9.48 8.57
C VAL A 41 8.82 9.93 8.95
N VAL A 42 8.45 11.13 8.59
CA VAL A 42 7.16 11.73 8.96
C VAL A 42 6.33 12.10 7.73
N SER A 43 5.02 11.86 7.81
CA SER A 43 4.04 12.36 6.86
C SER A 43 3.56 13.76 7.26
N ALA A 44 2.82 14.44 6.39
CA ALA A 44 2.10 15.66 6.74
C ALA A 44 1.14 15.43 7.91
N MET A 45 0.80 16.48 8.64
CA MET A 45 -0.09 16.42 9.82
C MET A 45 -1.53 16.15 9.39
N GLY A 46 -2.20 15.17 10.00
CA GLY A 46 -3.63 14.92 9.80
C GLY A 46 -4.02 14.93 8.32
N ASP A 47 -4.90 15.84 7.96
CA ASP A 47 -5.46 15.99 6.61
C ASP A 47 -4.76 17.10 5.80
N THR A 48 -3.61 17.62 6.25
CA THR A 48 -2.91 18.76 5.61
C THR A 48 -2.66 18.55 4.11
N THR A 49 -2.33 17.32 3.68
CA THR A 49 -2.13 17.03 2.25
C THR A 49 -3.40 17.24 1.43
N ASP A 50 -4.55 16.78 1.94
CA ASP A 50 -5.85 16.96 1.28
C ASP A 50 -6.30 18.42 1.32
N GLU A 51 -6.01 19.16 2.40
CA GLU A 51 -6.28 20.61 2.51
C GLU A 51 -5.46 21.41 1.49
N LEU A 52 -4.16 21.09 1.33
CA LEU A 52 -3.30 21.74 0.34
C LEU A 52 -3.75 21.45 -1.09
N LEU A 53 -4.16 20.21 -1.36
CA LEU A 53 -4.72 19.81 -2.65
C LEU A 53 -6.01 20.57 -2.96
N ALA A 54 -6.96 20.62 -2.01
CA ALA A 54 -8.20 21.36 -2.15
C ALA A 54 -7.96 22.86 -2.37
N LEU A 55 -6.93 23.43 -1.72
CA LEU A 55 -6.54 24.83 -1.93
C LEU A 55 -6.02 25.07 -3.35
N ALA A 56 -5.22 24.18 -3.90
CA ALA A 56 -4.74 24.26 -5.28
C ALA A 56 -5.90 24.16 -6.29
N GLU A 57 -6.81 23.20 -6.09
CA GLU A 57 -8.00 22.98 -6.91
C GLU A 57 -8.99 24.18 -6.86
N ALA A 58 -9.04 24.90 -5.73
CA ALA A 58 -9.84 26.13 -5.61
C ALA A 58 -9.28 27.30 -6.44
N ILE A 59 -7.99 27.25 -6.82
CA ILE A 59 -7.34 28.27 -7.65
C ILE A 59 -7.47 27.94 -9.13
N THR A 60 -7.35 26.66 -9.50
CA THR A 60 -7.41 26.18 -10.89
C THR A 60 -7.87 24.73 -10.95
N ASP A 61 -8.69 24.41 -11.96
CA ASP A 61 -9.17 23.05 -12.22
C ASP A 61 -8.04 22.10 -12.67
N GLU A 62 -6.93 22.65 -13.17
CA GLU A 62 -5.76 21.89 -13.64
C GLU A 62 -4.48 22.50 -13.03
N PRO A 63 -4.15 22.19 -11.75
CA PRO A 63 -2.92 22.62 -11.12
C PRO A 63 -1.69 22.06 -11.87
N ASP A 64 -0.69 22.91 -12.11
CA ASP A 64 0.59 22.46 -12.66
C ASP A 64 1.23 21.43 -11.71
N SER A 65 1.60 20.28 -12.25
CA SER A 65 2.05 19.14 -11.44
C SER A 65 3.37 19.41 -10.71
N ARG A 66 4.26 20.23 -11.27
CA ARG A 66 5.53 20.64 -10.63
C ARG A 66 5.26 21.55 -9.44
N GLU A 67 4.39 22.56 -9.60
CA GLU A 67 4.01 23.48 -8.51
C GLU A 67 3.23 22.77 -7.40
N LEU A 68 2.39 21.80 -7.79
CA LEU A 68 1.65 20.97 -6.85
C LEU A 68 2.59 20.12 -5.99
N ASP A 69 3.63 19.51 -6.57
CA ASP A 69 4.64 18.76 -5.82
C ASP A 69 5.36 19.65 -4.79
N VAL A 70 5.73 20.88 -5.15
CA VAL A 70 6.34 21.84 -4.23
C VAL A 70 5.39 22.21 -3.10
N LEU A 71 4.13 22.48 -3.40
CA LEU A 71 3.12 22.80 -2.41
C LEU A 71 2.92 21.66 -1.43
N LEU A 72 2.65 20.45 -1.91
CA LEU A 72 2.37 19.29 -1.09
C LEU A 72 3.56 18.92 -0.19
N ALA A 73 4.81 19.02 -0.70
CA ALA A 73 6.02 18.75 0.08
C ALA A 73 6.16 19.61 1.34
N THR A 74 5.51 20.78 1.41
CA THR A 74 5.55 21.66 2.59
C THR A 74 4.93 21.02 3.84
N GLY A 75 3.93 20.14 3.67
CA GLY A 75 3.27 19.46 4.79
C GLY A 75 4.23 18.60 5.60
N GLU A 76 5.07 17.81 4.94
CA GLU A 76 6.07 16.97 5.59
C GLU A 76 7.22 17.81 6.18
N HIS A 77 7.58 18.94 5.57
CA HIS A 77 8.57 19.88 6.15
C HIS A 77 8.08 20.42 7.49
N GLN A 78 6.80 20.81 7.56
CA GLN A 78 6.18 21.27 8.80
C GLN A 78 6.25 20.20 9.89
N SER A 79 5.84 18.96 9.58
CA SER A 79 5.85 17.84 10.52
C SER A 79 7.25 17.53 11.02
N ALA A 80 8.23 17.44 10.11
CA ALA A 80 9.62 17.11 10.45
C ALA A 80 10.21 18.15 11.40
N THR A 81 9.95 19.44 11.16
CA THR A 81 10.43 20.52 11.99
C THR A 81 9.79 20.50 13.38
N LEU A 82 8.47 20.30 13.47
CA LEU A 82 7.74 20.25 14.74
C LEU A 82 8.14 19.05 15.60
N VAL A 83 8.35 17.86 15.00
CA VAL A 83 8.86 16.68 15.72
C VAL A 83 10.27 16.93 16.24
N SER A 84 11.14 17.55 15.45
CA SER A 84 12.49 17.92 15.87
C SER A 84 12.47 18.90 17.05
N MET A 85 11.61 19.93 17.01
CA MET A 85 11.40 20.88 18.12
C MET A 85 10.89 20.17 19.38
N ALA A 86 9.95 19.21 19.24
CA ALA A 86 9.42 18.45 20.37
C ALA A 86 10.49 17.55 21.01
N LEU A 87 11.41 16.97 20.24
CA LEU A 87 12.57 16.22 20.73
C LEU A 87 13.54 17.14 21.49
N HIS A 88 13.85 18.33 20.96
CA HIS A 88 14.69 19.30 21.65
C HIS A 88 14.06 19.73 23.00
N ALA A 89 12.74 19.93 23.05
CA ALA A 89 12.04 20.32 24.28
C ALA A 89 12.17 19.30 25.42
N ILE A 90 12.46 18.03 25.07
CA ILE A 90 12.69 16.95 26.06
C ILE A 90 14.18 16.56 26.16
N GLY A 91 15.10 17.41 25.66
CA GLY A 91 16.54 17.23 25.77
C GLY A 91 17.15 16.18 24.83
N VAL A 92 16.45 15.78 23.76
CA VAL A 92 16.95 14.83 22.77
C VAL A 92 17.50 15.61 21.56
N PRO A 93 18.83 15.51 21.25
CA PRO A 93 19.39 16.10 20.06
C PRO A 93 18.75 15.50 18.80
N ALA A 94 18.22 16.36 17.92
CA ALA A 94 17.56 15.96 16.69
C ALA A 94 17.84 16.95 15.56
N ILE A 95 17.61 16.54 14.33
CA ILE A 95 17.67 17.38 13.14
C ILE A 95 16.60 16.97 12.15
N SER A 96 15.92 17.95 11.56
CA SER A 96 14.98 17.73 10.43
C SER A 96 15.70 17.87 9.10
N LEU A 97 15.44 16.97 8.17
CA LEU A 97 15.95 16.98 6.81
C LEU A 97 14.80 16.87 5.82
N THR A 98 14.89 17.61 4.71
CA THR A 98 14.02 17.39 3.55
C THR A 98 14.43 16.10 2.82
N GLY A 99 13.62 15.62 1.88
CA GLY A 99 13.98 14.45 1.05
C GLY A 99 15.31 14.69 0.29
N ALA A 100 15.50 15.89 -0.25
CA ALA A 100 16.75 16.29 -0.91
C ALA A 100 17.97 16.24 0.05
N GLN A 101 17.83 16.80 1.24
CA GLN A 101 18.89 16.80 2.26
C GLN A 101 19.18 15.40 2.80
N ALA A 102 18.19 14.51 2.78
CA ALA A 102 18.32 13.09 3.10
C ALA A 102 18.97 12.28 1.96
N GLY A 103 19.21 12.91 0.79
CA GLY A 103 19.84 12.30 -0.37
C GLY A 103 18.90 11.43 -1.22
N ILE A 104 17.59 11.68 -1.19
CA ILE A 104 16.60 10.93 -1.98
C ILE A 104 16.49 11.55 -3.36
N THR A 105 16.86 10.79 -4.40
CA THR A 105 16.71 11.15 -5.81
C THR A 105 15.58 10.38 -6.47
N THR A 106 14.94 10.99 -7.48
CA THR A 106 13.75 10.48 -8.15
C THR A 106 13.85 10.55 -9.68
N ASP A 107 12.90 9.91 -10.37
CA ASP A 107 12.83 9.84 -11.84
C ASP A 107 12.16 11.07 -12.52
N GLY A 108 11.83 12.11 -11.77
CA GLY A 108 11.28 13.37 -12.30
C GLY A 108 9.80 13.32 -12.75
N ARG A 109 9.06 12.26 -12.46
CA ARG A 109 7.63 12.18 -12.75
C ARG A 109 6.82 12.85 -11.65
N HIS A 110 6.42 14.10 -11.84
CA HIS A 110 5.64 14.82 -10.86
C HIS A 110 4.36 14.08 -10.44
N GLY A 111 3.99 14.21 -9.15
CA GLY A 111 2.82 13.60 -8.51
C GLY A 111 2.92 12.09 -8.21
N ARG A 112 3.82 11.36 -8.89
CA ARG A 112 4.01 9.92 -8.71
C ARG A 112 5.43 9.46 -9.03
N ALA A 113 6.41 10.22 -8.59
CA ALA A 113 7.82 9.93 -8.81
C ALA A 113 8.23 8.57 -8.19
N ARG A 114 9.26 7.96 -8.76
CA ARG A 114 9.90 6.77 -8.23
C ARG A 114 11.27 7.12 -7.66
N ILE A 115 11.62 6.53 -6.54
CA ILE A 115 12.95 6.66 -5.97
C ILE A 115 13.95 6.02 -6.93
N ALA A 116 14.85 6.83 -7.50
CA ALA A 116 15.93 6.39 -8.37
C ALA A 116 17.18 6.01 -7.57
N GLY A 117 17.39 6.65 -6.41
CA GLY A 117 18.51 6.36 -5.54
C GLY A 117 18.39 7.04 -4.18
N VAL A 118 19.20 6.57 -3.24
CA VAL A 118 19.34 7.18 -1.91
C VAL A 118 20.83 7.26 -1.56
N GLU A 119 21.32 8.46 -1.32
CA GLU A 119 22.68 8.72 -0.82
C GLU A 119 22.66 9.28 0.61
N PRO A 120 22.68 8.43 1.65
CA PRO A 120 22.40 8.84 3.01
C PRO A 120 23.61 9.43 3.75
N ARG A 121 24.58 10.05 3.05
CA ARG A 121 25.80 10.60 3.66
C ARG A 121 25.49 11.61 4.77
N ARG A 122 24.53 12.50 4.54
CA ARG A 122 24.10 13.49 5.54
C ARG A 122 23.45 12.82 6.75
N ILE A 123 22.59 11.82 6.52
CA ILE A 123 21.94 11.07 7.60
C ILE A 123 23.01 10.41 8.48
N ARG A 124 23.98 9.72 7.88
CA ARG A 124 25.08 9.08 8.63
C ARG A 124 25.86 10.08 9.47
N ALA A 125 26.27 11.21 8.89
CA ALA A 125 27.01 12.24 9.63
C ALA A 125 26.23 12.79 10.85
N GLU A 126 24.92 12.93 10.76
CA GLU A 126 24.10 13.41 11.89
C GLU A 126 23.87 12.31 12.95
N LEU A 127 23.74 11.04 12.52
CA LEU A 127 23.68 9.89 13.44
C LEU A 127 25.01 9.74 14.20
N ASP A 128 26.16 9.83 13.51
CA ASP A 128 27.50 9.80 14.11
C ASP A 128 27.72 10.95 15.11
N ALA A 129 27.06 12.11 14.87
CA ALA A 129 27.02 13.22 15.81
C ALA A 129 26.04 13.00 17.00
N GLY A 130 25.45 11.80 17.12
CA GLY A 130 24.56 11.42 18.20
C GLY A 130 23.15 12.03 18.13
N LYS A 131 22.71 12.50 16.97
CA LYS A 131 21.36 13.07 16.77
C LYS A 131 20.36 12.03 16.27
N VAL A 132 19.10 12.23 16.59
CA VAL A 132 17.98 11.62 15.89
C VAL A 132 17.74 12.37 14.59
N VAL A 133 17.62 11.66 13.48
CA VAL A 133 17.36 12.28 12.17
C VAL A 133 15.89 12.16 11.82
N ILE A 134 15.22 13.31 11.62
CA ILE A 134 13.82 13.37 11.19
C ILE A 134 13.78 13.71 9.71
N VAL A 135 13.25 12.82 8.89
CA VAL A 135 13.17 13.01 7.43
C VAL A 135 11.74 13.31 7.03
N ALA A 136 11.56 14.40 6.29
CA ALA A 136 10.30 14.66 5.59
C ALA A 136 10.09 13.57 4.54
N GLY A 137 9.08 12.71 4.73
CA GLY A 137 8.73 11.64 3.80
C GLY A 137 8.09 12.15 2.52
N PHE A 138 7.59 11.23 1.67
CA PHE A 138 6.76 11.53 0.50
C PHE A 138 7.47 12.25 -0.65
N GLN A 139 8.66 12.78 -0.48
CA GLN A 139 9.33 13.68 -1.40
C GLN A 139 10.78 13.28 -1.68
N GLY A 140 11.28 13.70 -2.84
CA GLY A 140 12.68 13.65 -3.24
C GLY A 140 12.98 14.74 -4.25
N VAL A 141 14.11 14.62 -4.92
CA VAL A 141 14.52 15.55 -5.98
C VAL A 141 14.85 14.78 -7.24
N SER A 142 14.35 15.26 -8.36
CA SER A 142 14.84 14.87 -9.67
C SER A 142 16.04 15.73 -10.05
N GLN A 143 17.01 15.14 -10.74
CA GLN A 143 18.12 15.85 -11.34
C GLN A 143 17.97 15.78 -12.86
N ALA A 144 17.62 16.88 -13.48
CA ALA A 144 17.59 17.01 -14.93
C ALA A 144 18.82 17.81 -15.37
N ALA A 145 19.56 17.29 -16.35
CA ALA A 145 20.56 18.08 -17.03
C ALA A 145 19.85 19.07 -17.99
N SER A 146 20.08 20.36 -17.81
CA SER A 146 19.64 21.37 -18.79
C SER A 146 20.41 21.22 -20.09
N GLN A 147 19.88 21.79 -21.18
CA GLN A 147 20.58 21.82 -22.48
C GLN A 147 21.95 22.53 -22.39
N ASP A 148 22.14 23.38 -21.41
CA ASP A 148 23.37 24.15 -21.17
C ASP A 148 24.37 23.43 -20.20
N GLY A 149 24.06 22.17 -19.80
CA GLY A 149 24.91 21.38 -18.92
C GLY A 149 24.80 21.72 -17.41
N GLU A 150 23.91 22.64 -17.03
CA GLU A 150 23.57 22.86 -15.63
C GLU A 150 22.59 21.79 -15.14
N THR A 151 22.84 21.27 -13.95
CA THR A 151 21.91 20.32 -13.29
C THR A 151 20.85 21.10 -12.53
N THR A 152 19.62 21.07 -13.00
CA THR A 152 18.49 21.59 -12.25
C THR A 152 17.94 20.52 -11.30
N SER A 153 17.56 20.94 -10.10
CA SER A 153 17.02 20.07 -9.06
C SER A 153 15.57 20.47 -8.77
N GLU A 154 14.65 19.58 -9.11
CA GLU A 154 13.22 19.83 -8.93
C GLU A 154 12.63 18.93 -7.83
N THR A 155 11.82 19.52 -6.95
CA THR A 155 11.09 18.75 -5.93
C THR A 155 10.04 17.89 -6.61
N THR A 156 9.97 16.64 -6.21
CA THR A 156 8.97 15.67 -6.69
C THR A 156 8.32 14.94 -5.54
N THR A 157 7.07 14.53 -5.70
CA THR A 157 6.36 13.72 -4.73
C THR A 157 6.15 12.28 -5.21
N LEU A 158 6.14 11.35 -4.27
CA LEU A 158 6.07 9.90 -4.54
C LEU A 158 4.63 9.38 -4.72
N GLY A 159 3.63 10.23 -4.53
CA GLY A 159 2.22 9.85 -4.52
C GLY A 159 1.80 9.14 -3.23
N ARG A 160 0.57 8.62 -3.19
CA ARG A 160 0.00 7.98 -1.98
C ARG A 160 0.93 6.92 -1.39
N GLY A 161 1.09 6.94 -0.06
CA GLY A 161 2.00 6.05 0.67
C GLY A 161 3.49 6.31 0.43
N GLY A 162 3.82 7.47 -0.14
CA GLY A 162 5.21 7.86 -0.40
C GLY A 162 6.08 7.90 0.85
N SER A 163 5.53 8.23 2.03
CA SER A 163 6.29 8.22 3.29
C SER A 163 6.65 6.79 3.74
N ASP A 164 5.80 5.79 3.50
CA ASP A 164 6.13 4.38 3.76
C ASP A 164 7.26 3.93 2.84
N THR A 165 7.15 4.28 1.55
CA THR A 165 8.20 4.00 0.56
C THR A 165 9.52 4.68 0.93
N THR A 166 9.48 5.93 1.38
CA THR A 166 10.66 6.66 1.89
C THR A 166 11.31 5.93 3.06
N ALA A 167 10.52 5.49 4.04
CA ALA A 167 11.03 4.81 5.24
C ALA A 167 11.72 3.48 4.89
N VAL A 168 11.09 2.66 4.06
CA VAL A 168 11.66 1.37 3.64
C VAL A 168 12.91 1.57 2.78
N ALA A 169 12.93 2.57 1.86
CA ALA A 169 14.11 2.89 1.07
C ALA A 169 15.30 3.33 1.94
N LEU A 170 15.04 4.15 2.95
CA LEU A 170 16.07 4.56 3.91
C LEU A 170 16.53 3.37 4.77
N ALA A 171 15.62 2.52 5.22
CA ALA A 171 15.97 1.32 5.98
C ALA A 171 16.88 0.40 5.17
N ALA A 172 16.53 0.12 3.92
CA ALA A 172 17.35 -0.68 3.00
C ALA A 172 18.73 -0.08 2.82
N ARG A 173 18.81 1.21 2.51
CA ARG A 173 20.09 1.87 2.17
C ARG A 173 20.99 2.10 3.36
N LEU A 174 20.40 2.25 4.54
CA LEU A 174 21.13 2.40 5.80
C LEU A 174 21.50 1.06 6.44
N GLY A 175 20.98 -0.06 5.96
CA GLY A 175 21.16 -1.38 6.60
C GLY A 175 20.52 -1.41 7.99
N ALA A 176 19.31 -0.87 8.11
CA ALA A 176 18.59 -0.84 9.38
C ALA A 176 18.18 -2.26 9.80
N ALA A 177 18.21 -2.54 11.10
CA ALA A 177 17.76 -3.83 11.63
C ALA A 177 16.28 -4.10 11.37
N ARG A 178 15.47 -3.02 11.31
CA ARG A 178 14.04 -3.06 10.95
C ARG A 178 13.52 -1.69 10.57
N CYS A 179 12.41 -1.69 9.83
CA CYS A 179 11.59 -0.52 9.51
C CYS A 179 10.26 -0.62 10.25
N GLN A 180 9.99 0.27 11.19
CA GLN A 180 8.76 0.31 11.98
C GLN A 180 7.80 1.31 11.37
N ILE A 181 6.61 0.84 10.98
CA ILE A 181 5.54 1.68 10.40
C ILE A 181 4.45 1.87 11.45
N PHE A 182 4.36 3.07 11.99
CA PHE A 182 3.34 3.45 12.95
C PHE A 182 2.10 4.00 12.22
N THR A 183 0.96 3.37 12.46
CA THR A 183 -0.32 3.67 11.85
C THR A 183 -1.45 3.65 12.89
N ASP A 184 -2.70 3.83 12.47
CA ASP A 184 -3.89 3.86 13.33
C ASP A 184 -4.41 2.46 13.71
N VAL A 185 -3.86 1.40 13.10
CA VAL A 185 -4.19 0.01 13.42
C VAL A 185 -3.04 -0.67 14.17
N ARG A 186 -3.34 -1.76 14.90
CA ARG A 186 -2.33 -2.52 15.66
C ARG A 186 -1.39 -3.36 14.79
N GLY A 187 -1.77 -3.64 13.54
CA GLY A 187 -1.04 -4.51 12.64
C GLY A 187 -1.94 -5.02 11.52
N ILE A 188 -1.55 -6.14 10.93
CA ILE A 188 -2.33 -6.81 9.88
C ILE A 188 -3.23 -7.86 10.51
N TYR A 189 -4.48 -7.93 10.07
CA TYR A 189 -5.49 -8.83 10.60
C TYR A 189 -5.92 -9.87 9.56
N THR A 190 -6.48 -10.98 10.02
CA THR A 190 -7.05 -12.04 9.18
C THR A 190 -8.27 -11.59 8.37
N ALA A 191 -8.92 -10.52 8.78
CA ALA A 191 -9.97 -9.79 8.06
C ALA A 191 -10.09 -8.38 8.65
N ASP A 192 -10.90 -7.51 8.06
CA ASP A 192 -11.23 -6.21 8.64
C ASP A 192 -11.97 -6.38 9.98
N PRO A 193 -11.41 -5.93 11.12
CA PRO A 193 -12.04 -6.07 12.42
C PRO A 193 -13.35 -5.28 12.56
N ARG A 194 -13.61 -4.32 11.68
CA ARG A 194 -14.90 -3.60 11.62
C ARG A 194 -16.03 -4.50 11.11
N PHE A 195 -15.72 -5.50 10.29
CA PHE A 195 -16.68 -6.45 9.73
C PHE A 195 -16.74 -7.76 10.52
N VAL A 196 -15.61 -8.17 11.09
CA VAL A 196 -15.44 -9.45 11.79
C VAL A 196 -14.86 -9.22 13.17
N ALA A 197 -15.68 -9.30 14.21
CA ALA A 197 -15.23 -9.12 15.60
C ALA A 197 -14.18 -10.15 16.04
N GLY A 198 -14.18 -11.35 15.44
CA GLY A 198 -13.20 -12.42 15.67
C GLY A 198 -11.96 -12.33 14.79
N ALA A 199 -11.76 -11.25 14.03
CA ALA A 199 -10.55 -11.06 13.23
C ALA A 199 -9.32 -11.02 14.14
N ARG A 200 -8.33 -11.88 13.82
CA ARG A 200 -7.12 -12.04 14.62
C ARG A 200 -5.96 -11.25 14.01
N GLN A 201 -5.19 -10.56 14.85
CA GLN A 201 -3.94 -9.94 14.41
C GLN A 201 -2.91 -11.02 14.08
N LEU A 202 -2.24 -10.87 12.95
CA LEU A 202 -1.14 -11.74 12.52
C LEU A 202 0.15 -11.29 13.21
N SER A 203 0.91 -12.23 13.77
CA SER A 203 2.25 -11.95 14.32
C SER A 203 3.28 -11.74 13.20
N VAL A 204 3.19 -12.56 12.15
CA VAL A 204 4.06 -12.51 10.96
C VAL A 204 3.22 -12.73 9.71
N ILE A 205 3.57 -12.09 8.61
CA ILE A 205 3.02 -12.30 7.27
C ILE A 205 4.16 -12.23 6.24
N GLY A 206 4.11 -13.10 5.21
CA GLY A 206 5.04 -13.06 4.10
C GLY A 206 4.87 -11.81 3.23
N TYR A 207 5.96 -11.38 2.57
CA TYR A 207 5.89 -10.21 1.67
C TYR A 207 4.88 -10.41 0.55
N GLU A 208 4.86 -11.58 -0.07
CA GLU A 208 3.96 -11.92 -1.17
C GLU A 208 2.48 -11.87 -0.74
N GLU A 209 2.17 -12.44 0.43
CA GLU A 209 0.82 -12.41 1.01
C GLU A 209 0.39 -10.98 1.38
N MET A 210 1.32 -10.19 1.94
CA MET A 210 1.05 -8.80 2.27
C MET A 210 0.79 -7.95 1.03
N LEU A 211 1.57 -8.14 -0.04
CA LEU A 211 1.35 -7.49 -1.33
C LEU A 211 -0.03 -7.81 -1.89
N GLU A 212 -0.41 -9.09 -1.87
CA GLU A 212 -1.71 -9.50 -2.38
C GLU A 212 -2.85 -8.93 -1.54
N LEU A 213 -2.76 -8.96 -0.20
CA LEU A 213 -3.75 -8.32 0.67
C LEU A 213 -3.87 -6.82 0.38
N ALA A 214 -2.74 -6.13 0.21
CA ALA A 214 -2.73 -4.69 -0.09
C ALA A 214 -3.35 -4.38 -1.46
N HIS A 215 -3.07 -5.18 -2.50
CA HIS A 215 -3.68 -5.07 -3.82
C HIS A 215 -5.20 -5.33 -3.79
N GLN A 216 -5.66 -6.19 -2.89
CA GLN A 216 -7.06 -6.54 -2.76
C GLN A 216 -7.84 -5.63 -1.79
N GLY A 217 -7.25 -4.53 -1.32
CA GLY A 217 -7.94 -3.50 -0.56
C GLY A 217 -7.59 -3.42 0.93
N ALA A 218 -6.69 -4.26 1.44
CA ALA A 218 -6.15 -4.10 2.80
C ALA A 218 -5.18 -2.91 2.86
N GLN A 219 -5.71 -1.69 3.01
CA GLN A 219 -4.98 -0.42 2.92
C GLN A 219 -4.08 -0.10 4.13
N VAL A 220 -3.55 -1.11 4.80
CA VAL A 220 -2.65 -0.91 5.97
C VAL A 220 -1.24 -0.53 5.53
N MET A 221 -0.78 -1.09 4.40
CA MET A 221 0.54 -0.84 3.83
C MET A 221 0.45 -0.51 2.34
N GLN A 222 1.33 0.36 1.89
CA GLN A 222 1.47 0.64 0.47
C GLN A 222 2.26 -0.46 -0.24
N THR A 223 1.72 -0.95 -1.34
CA THR A 223 2.34 -2.04 -2.14
C THR A 223 3.79 -1.74 -2.51
N ARG A 224 4.11 -0.52 -2.98
CA ARG A 224 5.48 -0.11 -3.33
C ARG A 224 6.46 -0.20 -2.16
N ALA A 225 6.01 0.08 -0.93
CA ALA A 225 6.84 -0.04 0.27
C ALA A 225 7.13 -1.52 0.59
N VAL A 226 6.13 -2.39 0.45
CA VAL A 226 6.27 -3.85 0.68
C VAL A 226 7.16 -4.47 -0.39
N GLU A 227 6.97 -4.14 -1.68
CA GLU A 227 7.84 -4.57 -2.79
C GLU A 227 9.31 -4.19 -2.54
N LEU A 228 9.54 -2.94 -2.13
CA LEU A 228 10.88 -2.45 -1.83
C LEU A 228 11.50 -3.19 -0.62
N GLY A 229 10.68 -3.47 0.39
CA GLY A 229 11.07 -4.27 1.55
C GLY A 229 11.47 -5.69 1.14
N TRP A 230 10.66 -6.32 0.31
CA TRP A 230 10.93 -7.67 -0.19
C TRP A 230 12.25 -7.75 -0.98
N VAL A 231 12.42 -6.87 -1.98
CA VAL A 231 13.63 -6.88 -2.84
C VAL A 231 14.91 -6.61 -2.05
N ASN A 232 14.83 -5.93 -0.91
CA ASN A 232 15.99 -5.54 -0.09
C ASN A 232 16.06 -6.24 1.27
N ASP A 233 15.26 -7.28 1.52
CA ASP A 233 15.20 -8.04 2.78
C ASP A 233 15.01 -7.16 4.03
N VAL A 234 14.24 -6.06 3.91
CA VAL A 234 13.96 -5.16 5.02
C VAL A 234 12.80 -5.70 5.85
N ILE A 235 13.05 -6.12 7.07
CA ILE A 235 11.98 -6.47 8.02
C ILE A 235 11.14 -5.23 8.30
N ILE A 236 9.85 -5.29 7.96
CA ILE A 236 8.90 -4.21 8.23
C ILE A 236 8.03 -4.64 9.42
N GLU A 237 7.91 -3.78 10.42
CA GLU A 237 7.07 -4.00 11.59
C GLU A 237 5.94 -2.97 11.62
N VAL A 238 4.69 -3.43 11.46
CA VAL A 238 3.50 -2.56 11.49
C VAL A 238 2.98 -2.47 12.92
N LEU A 239 2.89 -1.26 13.44
CA LEU A 239 2.62 -0.96 14.86
C LEU A 239 1.54 0.11 15.01
N SER A 240 0.83 0.08 16.15
CA SER A 240 -0.08 1.17 16.50
C SER A 240 0.68 2.41 16.96
N SER A 241 0.25 3.58 16.48
CA SER A 241 0.70 4.88 16.99
C SER A 241 0.17 5.18 18.39
N PHE A 242 -0.93 4.55 18.79
CA PHE A 242 -1.71 4.90 19.98
C PHE A 242 -1.56 3.91 21.12
N GLU A 243 -1.06 2.70 20.84
CA GLU A 243 -0.92 1.65 21.83
C GLU A 243 0.51 1.08 21.84
N ASP A 244 0.98 0.68 23.02
CA ASP A 244 2.24 -0.04 23.17
C ASP A 244 1.92 -1.56 23.21
N ALA A 245 1.63 -2.12 22.03
CA ALA A 245 1.32 -3.54 21.83
C ALA A 245 2.22 -4.12 20.73
N PRO A 246 2.44 -5.44 20.71
CA PRO A 246 3.12 -6.10 19.62
C PRO A 246 2.41 -5.81 18.28
N GLY A 247 3.20 -5.60 17.22
CA GLY A 247 2.71 -5.37 15.88
C GLY A 247 2.68 -6.65 15.03
N THR A 248 2.63 -6.46 13.71
CA THR A 248 2.80 -7.52 12.72
C THR A 248 4.14 -7.35 12.01
N LEU A 249 4.92 -8.41 11.94
CA LEU A 249 6.14 -8.44 11.13
C LEU A 249 5.79 -8.82 9.69
N ILE A 250 6.27 -8.04 8.73
CA ILE A 250 6.29 -8.39 7.31
C ILE A 250 7.72 -8.81 7.00
N ALA A 251 7.92 -10.11 6.78
CA ALA A 251 9.22 -10.73 6.57
C ALA A 251 9.03 -12.07 5.84
N GLU A 252 10.11 -12.73 5.43
CA GLU A 252 10.00 -14.12 5.03
C GLU A 252 9.42 -14.97 6.17
N ASP A 253 8.40 -15.76 5.88
CA ASP A 253 7.76 -16.63 6.86
C ASP A 253 8.28 -18.07 6.72
N PRO A 254 9.14 -18.52 7.61
CA PRO A 254 9.72 -19.86 7.54
C PRO A 254 8.70 -20.98 7.83
N LEU A 255 7.50 -20.64 8.31
CA LEU A 255 6.46 -21.60 8.74
C LEU A 255 5.32 -21.77 7.70
N VAL A 256 5.47 -21.21 6.49
CA VAL A 256 4.44 -21.23 5.41
C VAL A 256 3.85 -22.64 5.17
N GLU A 257 4.65 -23.70 5.22
CA GLU A 257 4.17 -25.06 4.96
C GLU A 257 3.37 -25.67 6.12
N GLN A 258 3.55 -25.17 7.34
CA GLN A 258 3.05 -25.78 8.57
C GLN A 258 1.80 -25.11 9.14
N ARG A 259 1.36 -23.98 8.59
CA ARG A 259 0.22 -23.17 9.06
C ARG A 259 -1.00 -23.23 8.13
N ASN A 260 -2.09 -22.58 8.53
CA ASN A 260 -3.26 -22.41 7.66
C ASN A 260 -2.84 -21.74 6.33
N LYS A 261 -3.21 -22.36 5.22
CA LYS A 261 -2.88 -21.84 3.88
C LYS A 261 -3.58 -20.53 3.55
N VAL A 262 -4.78 -20.27 4.11
CA VAL A 262 -5.46 -18.98 4.01
C VAL A 262 -4.96 -18.09 5.14
N ARG A 263 -4.30 -17.02 4.79
CA ARG A 263 -3.71 -16.07 5.74
C ARG A 263 -4.67 -14.98 6.15
N GLY A 264 -5.48 -14.53 5.21
CA GLY A 264 -6.45 -13.48 5.47
C GLY A 264 -7.42 -13.26 4.34
N LEU A 265 -8.38 -12.39 4.64
CA LEU A 265 -9.39 -11.89 3.71
C LEU A 265 -9.12 -10.43 3.42
N ALA A 266 -9.17 -10.07 2.16
CA ALA A 266 -9.21 -8.69 1.71
C ALA A 266 -10.52 -8.41 0.98
N HIS A 267 -10.91 -7.15 0.95
CA HIS A 267 -12.09 -6.70 0.21
C HIS A 267 -11.89 -5.32 -0.37
N ASP A 268 -12.56 -5.05 -1.49
CA ASP A 268 -12.53 -3.73 -2.13
C ASP A 268 -13.93 -3.36 -2.63
N ARG A 269 -14.39 -2.16 -2.24
CA ARG A 269 -15.64 -1.54 -2.72
C ARG A 269 -15.40 -0.59 -3.89
N ASN A 270 -14.14 -0.17 -4.12
CA ASN A 270 -13.79 0.74 -5.20
C ASN A 270 -13.57 0.00 -6.51
N VAL A 271 -14.56 -0.76 -6.93
CA VAL A 271 -14.52 -1.57 -8.14
C VAL A 271 -15.77 -1.35 -8.98
N ALA A 272 -15.60 -1.34 -10.30
CA ALA A 272 -16.68 -1.42 -11.27
C ALA A 272 -16.34 -2.45 -12.34
N LYS A 273 -17.35 -3.16 -12.83
CA LYS A 273 -17.24 -4.13 -13.92
C LYS A 273 -17.72 -3.48 -15.22
N VAL A 274 -16.97 -3.70 -16.27
CA VAL A 274 -17.33 -3.36 -17.65
C VAL A 274 -17.41 -4.67 -18.43
N THR A 275 -18.50 -4.87 -19.17
CA THR A 275 -18.65 -6.02 -20.07
C THR A 275 -18.97 -5.53 -21.46
N LEU A 276 -18.15 -5.92 -22.42
CA LEU A 276 -18.35 -5.76 -23.83
C LEU A 276 -18.96 -7.06 -24.36
N VAL A 277 -20.20 -6.99 -24.85
CA VAL A 277 -20.99 -8.17 -25.25
C VAL A 277 -20.85 -8.40 -26.75
N GLU A 278 -20.64 -9.66 -27.14
CA GLU A 278 -20.47 -10.09 -28.52
C GLU A 278 -19.36 -9.36 -29.27
N VAL A 279 -18.19 -9.27 -28.64
CA VAL A 279 -16.97 -8.73 -29.23
C VAL A 279 -16.48 -9.66 -30.34
N PRO A 280 -16.11 -9.17 -31.55
CA PRO A 280 -15.57 -10.02 -32.61
C PRO A 280 -14.34 -10.80 -32.14
N ASP A 281 -14.35 -12.13 -32.24
CA ASP A 281 -13.24 -12.99 -31.85
C ASP A 281 -12.18 -13.04 -32.96
N ARG A 282 -11.34 -12.02 -33.00
CA ARG A 282 -10.24 -11.89 -33.94
C ARG A 282 -9.03 -11.21 -33.32
N PRO A 283 -7.79 -11.51 -33.79
CA PRO A 283 -6.59 -10.86 -33.29
C PRO A 283 -6.65 -9.33 -33.38
N GLY A 284 -6.21 -8.66 -32.31
CA GLY A 284 -6.10 -7.21 -32.23
C GLY A 284 -7.26 -6.52 -31.51
N VAL A 285 -8.41 -7.15 -31.33
CA VAL A 285 -9.58 -6.52 -30.70
C VAL A 285 -9.29 -6.14 -29.24
N ALA A 286 -8.68 -7.03 -28.45
CA ALA A 286 -8.29 -6.71 -27.07
C ALA A 286 -7.33 -5.49 -27.03
N ARG A 287 -6.38 -5.40 -27.95
CA ARG A 287 -5.50 -4.21 -28.06
C ARG A 287 -6.30 -2.94 -28.28
N SER A 288 -7.25 -2.95 -29.24
CA SER A 288 -8.08 -1.78 -29.55
C SER A 288 -8.94 -1.32 -28.36
N VAL A 289 -9.26 -2.22 -27.43
CA VAL A 289 -10.00 -1.91 -26.19
C VAL A 289 -9.08 -1.35 -25.10
N PHE A 290 -7.95 -2.00 -24.85
CA PHE A 290 -7.13 -1.69 -23.66
C PHE A 290 -6.07 -0.61 -23.89
N GLU A 291 -5.55 -0.42 -25.12
CA GLU A 291 -4.55 0.62 -25.43
C GLU A 291 -5.09 2.04 -25.15
N PRO A 292 -6.31 2.44 -25.58
CA PRO A 292 -6.85 3.75 -25.25
C PRO A 292 -7.15 3.96 -23.77
N LEU A 293 -7.47 2.90 -23.02
CA LEU A 293 -7.64 2.99 -21.57
C LEU A 293 -6.29 3.23 -20.87
N ALA A 294 -5.25 2.53 -21.31
CA ALA A 294 -3.89 2.71 -20.80
C ALA A 294 -3.35 4.11 -21.10
N ASP A 295 -3.55 4.63 -22.33
CA ASP A 295 -3.16 5.99 -22.72
C ASP A 295 -3.86 7.05 -21.88
N ALA A 296 -5.10 6.76 -21.45
CA ALA A 296 -5.86 7.61 -20.56
C ALA A 296 -5.47 7.43 -19.06
N GLY A 297 -4.51 6.56 -18.76
CA GLY A 297 -4.06 6.28 -17.38
C GLY A 297 -5.04 5.46 -16.55
N ILE A 298 -6.00 4.76 -17.18
CA ILE A 298 -6.95 3.88 -16.49
C ILE A 298 -6.29 2.51 -16.26
N ILE A 299 -6.25 2.09 -15.02
CA ILE A 299 -5.74 0.76 -14.63
C ILE A 299 -6.89 -0.24 -14.72
N VAL A 300 -6.66 -1.29 -15.50
CA VAL A 300 -7.56 -2.45 -15.59
C VAL A 300 -6.96 -3.57 -14.75
N ASP A 301 -7.79 -4.22 -13.92
CA ASP A 301 -7.32 -5.27 -13.01
C ASP A 301 -7.67 -6.67 -13.54
N THR A 302 -8.86 -7.16 -13.27
CA THR A 302 -9.27 -8.50 -13.71
C THR A 302 -9.82 -8.44 -15.13
N ILE A 303 -9.29 -9.27 -16.04
CA ILE A 303 -9.79 -9.43 -17.42
C ILE A 303 -10.24 -10.86 -17.60
N VAL A 304 -11.48 -11.05 -18.07
CA VAL A 304 -12.06 -12.37 -18.38
C VAL A 304 -12.59 -12.34 -19.80
N GLN A 305 -12.07 -13.25 -20.62
CA GLN A 305 -12.54 -13.52 -21.97
C GLN A 305 -12.72 -15.02 -22.15
N ASN A 306 -13.85 -15.46 -22.63
CA ASN A 306 -14.12 -16.86 -22.94
C ASN A 306 -13.99 -17.11 -24.44
N VAL A 307 -13.88 -18.38 -24.83
CA VAL A 307 -14.01 -18.77 -26.24
C VAL A 307 -15.47 -18.60 -26.62
N GLY A 308 -15.70 -17.72 -27.59
CA GLY A 308 -17.06 -17.42 -28.06
C GLY A 308 -17.61 -18.48 -29.01
N HIS A 309 -18.92 -18.44 -29.22
CA HIS A 309 -19.60 -19.24 -30.26
C HIS A 309 -19.96 -18.31 -31.44
N GLY A 310 -19.79 -18.79 -32.66
CA GLY A 310 -20.16 -18.00 -33.85
C GLY A 310 -19.24 -16.83 -34.21
N GLY A 311 -18.01 -16.79 -33.70
CA GLY A 311 -17.02 -15.76 -34.02
C GLY A 311 -17.13 -14.48 -33.16
N ALA A 312 -17.89 -14.54 -32.05
CA ALA A 312 -17.98 -13.48 -31.06
C ALA A 312 -17.80 -14.01 -29.64
N THR A 313 -17.29 -13.17 -28.74
CA THR A 313 -17.04 -13.48 -27.32
C THR A 313 -17.43 -12.30 -26.45
N ASP A 314 -17.69 -12.55 -25.16
CA ASP A 314 -17.83 -11.49 -24.19
C ASP A 314 -16.47 -11.21 -23.56
N LEU A 315 -16.16 -9.91 -23.41
CA LEU A 315 -14.94 -9.42 -22.75
C LEU A 315 -15.36 -8.61 -21.52
N SER A 316 -15.10 -9.14 -20.33
CA SER A 316 -15.37 -8.48 -19.07
C SER A 316 -14.08 -8.08 -18.37
N PHE A 317 -14.07 -6.91 -17.74
CA PHE A 317 -12.95 -6.47 -16.94
C PHE A 317 -13.39 -5.56 -15.81
N THR A 318 -12.50 -5.38 -14.82
CA THR A 318 -12.73 -4.49 -13.68
C THR A 318 -11.74 -3.32 -13.70
N LEU A 319 -12.20 -2.20 -13.15
CA LEU A 319 -11.43 -0.98 -12.96
C LEU A 319 -11.90 -0.26 -11.69
N ALA A 320 -11.18 0.78 -11.26
CA ALA A 320 -11.62 1.61 -10.15
C ALA A 320 -12.95 2.32 -10.47
N ARG A 321 -13.87 2.35 -9.52
CA ARG A 321 -15.21 2.97 -9.69
C ARG A 321 -15.12 4.43 -10.16
N ALA A 322 -14.12 5.18 -9.68
CA ALA A 322 -13.88 6.56 -10.09
C ALA A 322 -13.56 6.71 -11.59
N ASP A 323 -12.96 5.70 -12.21
CA ASP A 323 -12.58 5.72 -13.62
C ASP A 323 -13.69 5.28 -14.57
N LEU A 324 -14.81 4.74 -14.04
CA LEU A 324 -15.88 4.16 -14.84
C LEU A 324 -16.46 5.13 -15.87
N ALA A 325 -16.75 6.37 -15.46
CA ALA A 325 -17.33 7.38 -16.36
C ALA A 325 -16.36 7.76 -17.49
N LYS A 326 -15.06 7.82 -17.20
CA LYS A 326 -14.00 8.09 -18.17
C LYS A 326 -13.82 6.91 -19.13
N ALA A 327 -13.76 5.69 -18.59
CA ALA A 327 -13.67 4.46 -19.38
C ALA A 327 -14.84 4.32 -20.36
N LYS A 328 -16.07 4.55 -19.89
CA LYS A 328 -17.26 4.49 -20.72
C LYS A 328 -17.20 5.43 -21.94
N ARG A 329 -16.79 6.68 -21.73
CA ARG A 329 -16.62 7.67 -22.81
C ARG A 329 -15.60 7.24 -23.87
N ILE A 330 -14.53 6.55 -23.45
CA ILE A 330 -13.48 6.03 -24.33
C ILE A 330 -13.99 4.82 -25.11
N LEU A 331 -14.71 3.91 -24.45
CA LEU A 331 -15.12 2.64 -25.04
C LEU A 331 -16.34 2.75 -25.95
N GLU A 332 -17.28 3.68 -25.74
CA GLU A 332 -18.48 3.84 -26.55
C GLU A 332 -18.21 4.05 -28.07
N PRO A 333 -17.26 4.89 -28.50
CA PRO A 333 -16.92 5.00 -29.92
C PRO A 333 -16.27 3.72 -30.46
N ILE A 334 -15.41 3.06 -29.67
CA ILE A 334 -14.72 1.82 -30.03
C ILE A 334 -15.74 0.68 -30.21
N ALA A 335 -16.72 0.59 -29.32
CA ALA A 335 -17.80 -0.38 -29.39
C ALA A 335 -18.60 -0.27 -30.72
N ARG A 336 -18.88 0.95 -31.16
CA ARG A 336 -19.56 1.20 -32.44
C ARG A 336 -18.70 0.82 -33.64
N GLU A 337 -17.41 1.18 -33.61
CA GLU A 337 -16.47 0.91 -34.71
C GLU A 337 -16.24 -0.59 -34.92
N LEU A 338 -16.05 -1.32 -33.78
CA LEU A 338 -15.77 -2.76 -33.78
C LEU A 338 -17.04 -3.62 -33.89
N GLY A 339 -18.24 -3.01 -33.75
CA GLY A 339 -19.51 -3.69 -33.87
C GLY A 339 -19.90 -4.56 -32.68
N PHE A 340 -19.54 -4.16 -31.45
CA PHE A 340 -20.03 -4.83 -30.24
C PHE A 340 -21.54 -4.69 -30.13
N ARG A 341 -22.21 -5.73 -29.64
CA ARG A 341 -23.64 -5.66 -29.45
C ARG A 341 -24.04 -4.65 -28.37
N GLU A 342 -23.32 -4.66 -27.25
CA GLU A 342 -23.66 -3.85 -26.08
C GLU A 342 -22.40 -3.60 -25.21
N LEU A 343 -22.38 -2.44 -24.54
CA LEU A 343 -21.47 -2.12 -23.46
C LEU A 343 -22.27 -1.98 -22.17
N THR A 344 -22.11 -2.94 -21.24
CA THR A 344 -22.77 -2.91 -19.95
C THR A 344 -21.77 -2.55 -18.85
N THR A 345 -22.27 -1.91 -17.78
CA THR A 345 -21.43 -1.51 -16.65
C THR A 345 -22.16 -1.80 -15.35
N ASP A 346 -21.44 -2.24 -14.34
CA ASP A 346 -21.94 -2.44 -13.00
C ASP A 346 -20.99 -1.83 -11.97
N SER A 347 -21.49 -0.97 -11.11
CA SER A 347 -20.76 -0.33 -10.02
C SER A 347 -21.32 -0.69 -8.63
N ALA A 348 -22.38 -1.51 -8.57
CA ALA A 348 -22.98 -2.01 -7.33
C ALA A 348 -22.35 -3.34 -6.86
N ILE A 349 -21.07 -3.52 -7.16
CA ILE A 349 -20.31 -4.74 -6.87
C ILE A 349 -19.15 -4.45 -5.92
N ALA A 350 -18.67 -5.50 -5.27
CA ALA A 350 -17.45 -5.49 -4.46
C ALA A 350 -16.62 -6.76 -4.72
N LYS A 351 -15.32 -6.67 -4.47
CA LYS A 351 -14.42 -7.82 -4.43
C LYS A 351 -14.34 -8.36 -3.01
N VAL A 352 -14.33 -9.69 -2.89
CA VAL A 352 -13.88 -10.39 -1.68
C VAL A 352 -12.84 -11.43 -2.08
N SER A 353 -11.72 -11.46 -1.38
CA SER A 353 -10.58 -12.31 -1.72
C SER A 353 -10.11 -13.09 -0.51
N ILE A 354 -9.82 -14.38 -0.68
CA ILE A 354 -8.97 -15.15 0.24
C ILE A 354 -7.54 -15.09 -0.27
N VAL A 355 -6.59 -14.87 0.64
CA VAL A 355 -5.16 -14.77 0.32
C VAL A 355 -4.36 -15.71 1.22
N GLY A 356 -3.37 -16.40 0.64
CA GLY A 356 -2.42 -17.21 1.37
C GLY A 356 -1.56 -18.08 0.48
N ALA A 357 -0.30 -18.24 0.85
CA ALA A 357 0.67 -19.01 0.11
C ALA A 357 0.27 -20.51 0.05
N GLY A 358 0.29 -21.08 -1.16
CA GLY A 358 0.01 -22.49 -1.38
C GLY A 358 -1.47 -22.87 -1.51
N ILE A 359 -2.39 -21.92 -1.62
CA ILE A 359 -3.82 -22.16 -1.92
C ILE A 359 -3.96 -22.97 -3.22
N GLN A 360 -3.17 -22.64 -4.24
CA GLN A 360 -3.24 -23.28 -5.56
C GLN A 360 -2.75 -24.74 -5.52
N ASN A 361 -1.81 -25.06 -4.64
CA ASN A 361 -1.21 -26.40 -4.53
C ASN A 361 -2.02 -27.35 -3.65
N ALA A 362 -3.15 -26.91 -3.09
CA ALA A 362 -4.00 -27.73 -2.24
C ALA A 362 -5.44 -27.74 -2.77
N PRO A 363 -6.03 -28.91 -3.06
CA PRO A 363 -7.39 -29.00 -3.55
C PRO A 363 -8.40 -28.57 -2.47
N GLY A 364 -9.54 -28.00 -2.91
CA GLY A 364 -10.68 -27.77 -2.05
C GLY A 364 -10.88 -26.33 -1.58
N TYR A 365 -9.89 -25.44 -1.64
CA TYR A 365 -10.05 -24.04 -1.18
C TYR A 365 -11.11 -23.26 -1.99
N ALA A 366 -11.11 -23.41 -3.31
CA ALA A 366 -12.13 -22.81 -4.17
C ALA A 366 -13.52 -23.36 -3.85
N ALA A 367 -13.66 -24.67 -3.72
CA ALA A 367 -14.91 -25.31 -3.36
C ALA A 367 -15.44 -24.84 -1.98
N ARG A 368 -14.54 -24.71 -0.99
CA ARG A 368 -14.87 -24.21 0.34
C ARG A 368 -15.31 -22.75 0.30
N MET A 369 -14.63 -21.89 -0.47
CA MET A 369 -15.00 -20.50 -0.67
C MET A 369 -16.38 -20.37 -1.31
N PHE A 370 -16.61 -21.09 -2.42
CA PHE A 370 -17.89 -21.04 -3.13
C PHE A 370 -19.04 -21.65 -2.31
N GLY A 371 -18.76 -22.74 -1.58
CA GLY A 371 -19.73 -23.33 -0.64
C GLY A 371 -20.14 -22.36 0.45
N ALA A 372 -19.20 -21.68 1.09
CA ALA A 372 -19.49 -20.69 2.12
C ALA A 372 -20.32 -19.50 1.61
N LEU A 373 -20.06 -19.02 0.40
CA LEU A 373 -20.87 -17.97 -0.24
C LEU A 373 -22.26 -18.47 -0.59
N ALA A 374 -22.39 -19.70 -1.11
CA ALA A 374 -23.66 -20.31 -1.43
C ALA A 374 -24.53 -20.53 -0.18
N ASP A 375 -23.96 -21.05 0.92
CA ASP A 375 -24.63 -21.25 2.20
C ASP A 375 -25.12 -19.92 2.81
N ALA A 376 -24.42 -18.82 2.52
CA ALA A 376 -24.81 -17.47 2.88
C ALA A 376 -25.80 -16.82 1.89
N ALA A 377 -26.26 -17.55 0.87
CA ALA A 377 -27.14 -17.07 -0.21
C ALA A 377 -26.54 -15.88 -0.99
N ILE A 378 -25.21 -15.85 -1.18
CA ILE A 378 -24.48 -14.82 -1.91
C ILE A 378 -24.14 -15.34 -3.31
N ASN A 379 -24.62 -14.64 -4.33
CA ASN A 379 -24.30 -14.97 -5.72
C ASN A 379 -22.90 -14.46 -6.11
N ILE A 380 -22.21 -15.21 -6.96
CA ILE A 380 -20.91 -14.86 -7.50
C ILE A 380 -21.08 -14.38 -8.94
N GLU A 381 -20.64 -13.16 -9.22
CA GLU A 381 -20.72 -12.56 -10.57
C GLU A 381 -19.49 -12.79 -11.43
N MET A 382 -18.33 -12.90 -10.81
CA MET A 382 -17.06 -13.17 -11.49
C MET A 382 -16.09 -13.84 -10.52
N ILE A 383 -15.24 -14.71 -11.06
CA ILE A 383 -14.18 -15.38 -10.30
C ILE A 383 -12.85 -15.09 -10.97
N SER A 384 -11.85 -14.80 -10.16
CA SER A 384 -10.45 -14.68 -10.59
C SER A 384 -9.55 -15.39 -9.60
N THR A 385 -8.50 -16.03 -10.10
CA THR A 385 -7.54 -16.75 -9.26
C THR A 385 -6.10 -16.37 -9.64
N SER A 386 -5.20 -16.37 -8.64
CA SER A 386 -3.76 -16.36 -8.82
C SER A 386 -3.14 -17.51 -7.99
N GLU A 387 -1.81 -17.62 -7.95
CA GLU A 387 -1.12 -18.67 -7.18
C GLU A 387 -1.44 -18.62 -5.68
N ILE A 388 -1.71 -17.45 -5.15
CA ILE A 388 -1.92 -17.20 -3.71
C ILE A 388 -3.27 -16.56 -3.39
N ARG A 389 -4.18 -16.47 -4.35
CA ARG A 389 -5.46 -15.77 -4.17
C ARG A 389 -6.61 -16.43 -4.93
N ILE A 390 -7.79 -16.37 -4.32
CA ILE A 390 -9.08 -16.57 -5.01
C ILE A 390 -9.95 -15.35 -4.71
N THR A 391 -10.45 -14.69 -5.75
CA THR A 391 -11.30 -13.50 -5.67
C THR A 391 -12.67 -13.78 -6.27
N CYS A 392 -13.72 -13.37 -5.57
CA CYS A 392 -15.07 -13.33 -6.10
C CYS A 392 -15.59 -11.89 -6.15
N LEU A 393 -16.22 -11.52 -7.27
CA LEU A 393 -17.05 -10.33 -7.36
C LEU A 393 -18.47 -10.73 -6.93
N ILE A 394 -19.06 -9.93 -6.06
CA ILE A 394 -20.38 -10.12 -5.47
C ILE A 394 -21.11 -8.78 -5.41
N ALA A 395 -22.41 -8.79 -5.14
CA ALA A 395 -23.17 -7.57 -4.88
C ALA A 395 -22.58 -6.81 -3.65
N GLU A 396 -22.44 -5.50 -3.76
CA GLU A 396 -21.77 -4.68 -2.75
C GLU A 396 -22.47 -4.72 -1.38
N ASP A 397 -23.80 -4.79 -1.36
CA ASP A 397 -24.60 -4.87 -0.14
C ASP A 397 -24.40 -6.19 0.63
N GLN A 398 -23.91 -7.24 -0.02
CA GLN A 398 -23.63 -8.54 0.57
C GLN A 398 -22.18 -8.67 1.10
N LEU A 399 -21.32 -7.67 0.91
CA LEU A 399 -19.89 -7.75 1.21
C LEU A 399 -19.59 -8.14 2.66
N GLU A 400 -20.25 -7.51 3.63
CA GLU A 400 -19.98 -7.79 5.04
C GLU A 400 -20.41 -9.22 5.44
N ALA A 401 -21.52 -9.70 4.88
CA ALA A 401 -21.98 -11.07 5.10
C ALA A 401 -20.99 -12.07 4.48
N ALA A 402 -20.47 -11.78 3.27
CA ALA A 402 -19.46 -12.59 2.62
C ALA A 402 -18.17 -12.70 3.43
N VAL A 403 -17.64 -11.56 3.91
CA VAL A 403 -16.42 -11.54 4.71
C VAL A 403 -16.59 -12.36 6.00
N ARG A 404 -17.73 -12.23 6.70
CA ARG A 404 -18.02 -13.03 7.90
C ARG A 404 -18.15 -14.54 7.60
N ALA A 405 -18.88 -14.90 6.54
CA ALA A 405 -19.05 -16.28 6.14
C ALA A 405 -17.72 -16.95 5.77
N LEU A 406 -16.89 -16.26 5.00
CA LEU A 406 -15.57 -16.75 4.60
C LEU A 406 -14.61 -16.84 5.79
N HIS A 407 -14.59 -15.85 6.69
CA HIS A 407 -13.76 -15.89 7.89
C HIS A 407 -14.05 -17.11 8.76
N ALA A 408 -15.34 -17.38 9.00
CA ALA A 408 -15.79 -18.57 9.73
C ALA A 408 -15.47 -19.88 8.96
N ALA A 409 -15.74 -19.89 7.64
CA ALA A 409 -15.49 -21.07 6.82
C ALA A 409 -14.01 -21.46 6.78
N PHE A 410 -13.09 -20.52 6.81
CA PHE A 410 -11.65 -20.78 6.85
C PHE A 410 -11.06 -20.81 8.25
N GLU A 411 -11.88 -20.72 9.30
CA GLU A 411 -11.49 -20.82 10.72
C GLU A 411 -10.37 -19.84 11.11
N LEU A 412 -10.43 -18.62 10.55
CA LEU A 412 -9.37 -17.62 10.69
C LEU A 412 -9.28 -16.97 12.07
N GLU A 413 -10.27 -17.19 12.93
CA GLU A 413 -10.24 -16.83 14.35
C GLU A 413 -9.30 -17.73 15.16
N ARG A 414 -9.00 -18.94 14.69
CA ARG A 414 -8.13 -19.87 15.40
C ARG A 414 -6.66 -19.45 15.25
N PRO A 415 -5.86 -19.51 16.35
CA PRO A 415 -4.42 -19.35 16.24
C PRO A 415 -3.82 -20.42 15.31
N ASP A 416 -2.70 -20.07 14.66
CA ASP A 416 -1.93 -21.08 13.93
C ASP A 416 -1.52 -22.19 14.93
N GLU A 417 -1.74 -23.46 14.61
CA GLU A 417 -1.55 -24.61 15.54
C GLU A 417 -0.10 -24.83 16.01
N LEU A 418 0.84 -24.07 15.46
CA LEU A 418 2.23 -24.08 15.92
C LEU A 418 2.32 -23.13 17.13
N GLY A 419 2.37 -23.78 18.26
CA GLY A 419 2.37 -23.22 19.58
C GLY A 419 3.16 -21.94 19.72
N GLU A 420 2.73 -21.13 20.69
CA GLU A 420 3.50 -20.05 21.29
C GLU A 420 4.92 -20.50 21.67
N GLY A 421 5.73 -20.77 20.68
CA GLY A 421 7.16 -21.03 20.77
C GLY A 421 7.85 -19.69 20.84
N THR A 422 7.97 -19.16 22.06
CA THR A 422 9.03 -18.25 22.52
C THR A 422 9.70 -17.46 21.42
N GLY A 423 9.35 -16.18 21.32
CA GLY A 423 10.12 -15.20 20.57
C GLY A 423 11.60 -15.22 20.99
N ALA A 424 12.37 -15.84 20.15
CA ALA A 424 13.81 -15.69 20.06
C ALA A 424 14.18 -16.04 18.60
N VAL A 425 13.89 -15.12 17.67
CA VAL A 425 14.70 -15.08 16.46
C VAL A 425 16.08 -14.67 16.94
N GLY A 426 16.93 -15.69 17.12
CA GLY A 426 18.30 -15.56 17.55
C GLY A 426 19.04 -14.63 16.60
N ALA A 427 19.74 -13.68 17.21
CA ALA A 427 20.84 -13.00 16.58
C ALA A 427 21.81 -14.07 16.06
N ALA A 428 21.78 -14.33 14.78
CA ALA A 428 22.84 -15.06 14.11
C ALA A 428 24.07 -14.16 14.06
N SER A 429 25.13 -14.70 14.62
CA SER A 429 26.50 -14.20 14.74
C SER A 429 27.09 -13.66 13.45
#